data_9df7a464ba392baa1e4b091eb11f19e1
#
_entry.id   9df7a464ba392baa1e4b091eb11f19e1
#
_cell.length_a   1.000
_cell.length_b   1.000
_cell.length_c   1.000
_cell.angle_alpha   90.00
_cell.angle_beta   90.00
_cell.angle_gamma   90.00
#
_symmetry.space_group_name_H-M   'P 1'
#
loop_
_entity.id
_entity.type
_entity.pdbx_description
1 polymer ?
#
loop_
_entity_poly.entity_id
_entity_poly.type
_entity_poly.pdbx_seq_one_letter_code
_entity_poly.pdbx_strand_id
1 'polypeptide(L)'
;MIDIKSRVHCEAAMAKVTTAEAAAALIKDGMNIGVSGFTPSGYPKAVPLALAERAKTDPLKINLWTGASVGPEIDSALTNAGVVARRLPYQTNNDLRKAINNGSVQYTDLHLSHVAQMARYGFMYGRHDVDIAIIEACIIKDLGNGQIGIVPTTSMGNSSSWVQSAKQVIIEVNVTQPEALEGMHDSYVPLDPPNRLPIPLVKPEDRIGTAYIPCDLCKVAAIVPCDITDKVRSLGEIDDEAKAMGANLVAFFKQEVAERRLPKNLLPLQSGVGSVANAVINGLVNSDFEDLTVFTEVIQDGMFDLIDAGKLRVCSGTALSPSPDCLKKFYTNVENYKKYIVLRPQEVANSPELARRIGVIAMNTAIEVDIYGNVNSTHIAGTKLMNGIGGSGDYARNGYLTVFFTTSLAKGGAISSVVPFCSHVDHTEHDVDVIVSERGVADLRGLSPKERALVIIDKVANPKYQPLLKDYFERACKECGNSQTPHILSEALSFHDRFVKTGTMEK
;
A
#
# COMPACT_ATOMS: atom_id res chain seq x y z
N MET A 1 21.19 -10.58 -26.86
CA MET A 1 19.76 -10.40 -26.48
C MET A 1 19.44 -11.47 -25.46
N ILE A 2 18.79 -11.12 -24.36
CA ILE A 2 18.37 -12.05 -23.30
C ILE A 2 17.47 -13.11 -23.94
N ASP A 3 17.69 -14.39 -23.70
CA ASP A 3 16.84 -15.46 -24.23
C ASP A 3 15.60 -15.64 -23.34
N ILE A 4 14.43 -15.47 -23.96
CA ILE A 4 13.11 -15.61 -23.31
C ILE A 4 12.26 -16.73 -23.95
N LYS A 5 12.86 -17.60 -24.80
CA LYS A 5 12.12 -18.65 -25.51
C LYS A 5 11.41 -19.60 -24.54
N SER A 6 12.04 -19.94 -23.43
CA SER A 6 11.43 -20.78 -22.38
C SER A 6 10.30 -20.10 -21.62
N ARG A 7 10.16 -18.78 -21.75
CA ARG A 7 9.17 -17.94 -21.02
C ARG A 7 7.96 -17.56 -21.89
N VAL A 8 8.07 -17.65 -23.22
CA VAL A 8 7.02 -17.24 -24.15
C VAL A 8 6.54 -18.45 -24.93
N HIS A 9 5.44 -19.04 -24.52
CA HIS A 9 4.89 -20.29 -25.04
C HIS A 9 3.98 -20.09 -26.27
N CYS A 10 3.87 -18.86 -26.79
CA CYS A 10 3.06 -18.51 -27.96
C CYS A 10 3.98 -18.01 -29.08
N GLU A 11 4.04 -18.74 -30.20
CA GLU A 11 4.90 -18.40 -31.34
C GLU A 11 4.55 -17.02 -31.95
N ALA A 12 3.26 -16.71 -32.07
CA ALA A 12 2.81 -15.40 -32.56
C ALA A 12 3.18 -14.25 -31.61
N ALA A 13 3.29 -14.52 -30.30
CA ALA A 13 3.81 -13.55 -29.33
C ALA A 13 5.33 -13.37 -29.48
N MET A 14 6.07 -14.44 -29.77
CA MET A 14 7.52 -14.34 -30.05
C MET A 14 7.85 -13.41 -31.21
N ALA A 15 6.97 -13.31 -32.22
CA ALA A 15 7.15 -12.36 -33.32
C ALA A 15 7.07 -10.88 -32.91
N LYS A 16 6.60 -10.57 -31.71
CA LYS A 16 6.51 -9.20 -31.11
C LYS A 16 7.67 -8.84 -30.21
N VAL A 17 8.66 -9.74 -30.08
CA VAL A 17 9.85 -9.49 -29.27
C VAL A 17 10.71 -8.39 -29.90
N THR A 18 11.05 -7.39 -29.10
CA THR A 18 11.82 -6.22 -29.55
C THR A 18 12.70 -5.68 -28.41
N THR A 19 13.41 -4.57 -28.66
CA THR A 19 14.25 -3.92 -27.65
C THR A 19 13.44 -2.96 -26.77
N ALA A 20 13.99 -2.61 -25.61
CA ALA A 20 13.38 -1.64 -24.70
C ALA A 20 13.26 -0.24 -25.35
N GLU A 21 14.24 0.16 -26.18
CA GLU A 21 14.25 1.43 -26.91
C GLU A 21 13.13 1.48 -27.96
N ALA A 22 12.93 0.40 -28.70
CA ALA A 22 11.86 0.31 -29.68
C ALA A 22 10.47 0.34 -29.01
N ALA A 23 10.33 -0.33 -27.87
CA ALA A 23 9.11 -0.29 -27.06
C ALA A 23 8.88 1.12 -26.46
N ALA A 24 9.90 1.75 -25.91
CA ALA A 24 9.84 3.10 -25.37
C ALA A 24 9.47 4.15 -26.45
N ALA A 25 9.83 3.91 -27.73
CA ALA A 25 9.48 4.80 -28.85
C ALA A 25 7.97 4.84 -29.16
N LEU A 26 7.19 3.85 -28.68
CA LEU A 26 5.73 3.83 -28.81
C LEU A 26 5.05 4.85 -27.88
N ILE A 27 5.70 5.22 -26.78
CA ILE A 27 5.17 6.16 -25.78
C ILE A 27 5.30 7.58 -26.32
N LYS A 28 4.18 8.33 -26.33
CA LYS A 28 4.11 9.70 -26.88
C LYS A 28 3.79 10.70 -25.77
N ASP A 29 4.04 11.97 -26.07
CA ASP A 29 3.71 13.07 -25.18
C ASP A 29 2.23 13.10 -24.82
N GLY A 30 1.91 13.39 -23.56
CA GLY A 30 0.55 13.48 -23.03
C GLY A 30 -0.13 12.14 -22.70
N MET A 31 0.46 10.99 -23.05
CA MET A 31 -0.18 9.68 -22.85
C MET A 31 -0.43 9.35 -21.37
N ASN A 32 -1.51 8.62 -21.12
CA ASN A 32 -1.83 7.95 -19.86
C ASN A 32 -1.20 6.54 -19.86
N ILE A 33 -0.24 6.32 -18.99
CA ILE A 33 0.51 5.08 -18.91
C ILE A 33 0.18 4.37 -17.60
N GLY A 34 -0.37 3.14 -17.71
CA GLY A 34 -0.56 2.23 -16.57
C GLY A 34 0.60 1.25 -16.46
N VAL A 35 1.25 1.14 -15.32
CA VAL A 35 2.35 0.18 -15.12
C VAL A 35 2.03 -0.83 -14.04
N SER A 36 2.47 -2.08 -14.23
CA SER A 36 2.44 -3.09 -13.19
C SER A 36 3.33 -2.71 -12.01
N GLY A 37 3.19 -3.43 -10.93
CA GLY A 37 3.96 -3.22 -9.70
C GLY A 37 3.12 -2.64 -8.57
N PHE A 38 3.48 -3.10 -7.38
CA PHE A 38 2.94 -2.60 -6.12
C PHE A 38 4.05 -2.71 -5.07
N THR A 39 4.41 -1.60 -4.42
CA THR A 39 5.69 -1.48 -3.74
C THR A 39 6.86 -1.71 -4.75
N PRO A 40 8.13 -1.77 -4.39
CA PRO A 40 9.19 -2.07 -5.37
C PRO A 40 9.23 -3.57 -5.74
N SER A 41 8.09 -4.13 -6.17
CA SER A 41 7.92 -5.53 -6.59
C SER A 41 7.06 -5.63 -7.84
N GLY A 42 7.45 -6.47 -8.78
CA GLY A 42 6.68 -6.81 -9.97
C GLY A 42 6.43 -5.66 -10.93
N TYR A 43 7.37 -4.71 -11.05
CA TYR A 43 7.28 -3.52 -11.89
C TYR A 43 8.23 -3.61 -13.10
N PRO A 44 7.88 -3.02 -14.25
CA PRO A 44 8.76 -2.99 -15.41
C PRO A 44 9.99 -2.11 -15.17
N LYS A 45 11.13 -2.45 -15.75
CA LYS A 45 12.43 -1.80 -15.52
C LYS A 45 13.11 -1.36 -16.80
N ALA A 46 13.20 -2.23 -17.80
CA ALA A 46 13.93 -1.98 -19.04
C ALA A 46 13.27 -0.87 -19.87
N VAL A 47 11.96 -0.93 -20.06
CA VAL A 47 11.21 0.08 -20.85
C VAL A 47 11.21 1.45 -20.18
N PRO A 48 10.96 1.59 -18.86
CA PRO A 48 11.07 2.88 -18.18
C PRO A 48 12.48 3.48 -18.24
N LEU A 49 13.54 2.69 -18.11
CA LEU A 49 14.91 3.17 -18.22
C LEU A 49 15.22 3.67 -19.64
N ALA A 50 14.78 2.93 -20.67
CA ALA A 50 14.92 3.35 -22.06
C ALA A 50 14.13 4.64 -22.36
N LEU A 51 12.94 4.80 -21.77
CA LEU A 51 12.14 6.03 -21.87
C LEU A 51 12.84 7.22 -21.22
N ALA A 52 13.43 7.03 -20.02
CA ALA A 52 14.20 8.06 -19.33
C ALA A 52 15.43 8.49 -20.13
N GLU A 53 16.12 7.54 -20.77
CA GLU A 53 17.28 7.84 -21.62
C GLU A 53 16.85 8.61 -22.88
N ARG A 54 15.79 8.16 -23.57
CA ARG A 54 15.23 8.84 -24.74
C ARG A 54 14.85 10.28 -24.42
N ALA A 55 14.26 10.53 -23.26
CA ALA A 55 13.79 11.87 -22.86
C ALA A 55 14.91 12.93 -22.77
N LYS A 56 16.18 12.52 -22.70
CA LYS A 56 17.33 13.46 -22.72
C LYS A 56 17.49 14.16 -24.05
N THR A 57 17.08 13.52 -25.15
CA THR A 57 17.21 14.06 -26.52
C THR A 57 15.87 14.35 -27.17
N ASP A 58 14.80 13.68 -26.73
CA ASP A 58 13.42 13.81 -27.20
C ASP A 58 12.49 13.99 -25.99
N PRO A 59 12.41 15.22 -25.43
CA PRO A 59 11.62 15.49 -24.23
C PRO A 59 10.13 15.23 -24.42
N LEU A 60 9.51 14.57 -23.43
CA LEU A 60 8.08 14.29 -23.40
C LEU A 60 7.56 14.25 -21.96
N LYS A 61 6.24 14.35 -21.83
CA LYS A 61 5.54 14.26 -20.53
C LYS A 61 4.47 13.18 -20.59
N ILE A 62 4.35 12.38 -19.54
CA ILE A 62 3.30 11.36 -19.39
C ILE A 62 2.53 11.53 -18.08
N ASN A 63 1.31 11.00 -18.05
CA ASN A 63 0.55 10.79 -16.84
C ASN A 63 0.76 9.33 -16.40
N LEU A 64 1.41 9.13 -15.26
CA LEU A 64 1.87 7.83 -14.80
C LEU A 64 0.94 7.28 -13.71
N TRP A 65 0.38 6.10 -13.95
CA TRP A 65 -0.49 5.37 -13.05
C TRP A 65 0.14 4.03 -12.67
N THR A 66 0.14 3.73 -11.38
CA THR A 66 0.75 2.50 -10.83
C THR A 66 -0.22 1.81 -9.87
N GLY A 67 0.18 0.69 -9.29
CA GLY A 67 -0.53 0.09 -8.15
C GLY A 67 -0.40 0.97 -6.91
N ALA A 68 0.84 1.19 -6.49
CA ALA A 68 1.22 2.11 -5.41
C ALA A 68 2.65 2.62 -5.70
N SER A 69 3.54 2.75 -4.70
CA SER A 69 4.96 3.02 -4.97
C SER A 69 5.57 1.89 -5.80
N VAL A 70 6.54 2.22 -6.63
CA VAL A 70 7.28 1.27 -7.47
C VAL A 70 8.78 1.50 -7.32
N GLY A 71 9.59 0.79 -8.09
CA GLY A 71 11.04 0.87 -7.99
C GLY A 71 11.65 2.15 -8.58
N PRO A 72 12.94 2.39 -8.33
CA PRO A 72 13.63 3.60 -8.73
C PRO A 72 13.77 3.74 -10.26
N GLU A 73 13.68 2.65 -11.02
CA GLU A 73 13.68 2.63 -12.49
C GLU A 73 12.48 3.38 -13.07
N ILE A 74 11.40 3.49 -12.29
CA ILE A 74 10.19 4.26 -12.65
C ILE A 74 10.19 5.57 -11.87
N ASP A 75 10.02 5.52 -10.55
CA ASP A 75 9.75 6.71 -9.74
C ASP A 75 10.93 7.71 -9.72
N SER A 76 12.21 7.23 -9.65
CA SER A 76 13.37 8.13 -9.73
C SER A 76 13.77 8.45 -11.16
N ALA A 77 13.95 7.43 -12.02
CA ALA A 77 14.51 7.64 -13.36
C ALA A 77 13.62 8.53 -14.23
N LEU A 78 12.30 8.26 -14.28
CA LEU A 78 11.37 9.07 -15.07
C LEU A 78 11.17 10.49 -14.48
N THR A 79 11.18 10.62 -13.14
CA THR A 79 11.07 11.93 -12.49
C THR A 79 12.31 12.79 -12.79
N ASN A 80 13.53 12.23 -12.62
CA ASN A 80 14.79 12.93 -12.86
C ASN A 80 15.01 13.26 -14.33
N ALA A 81 14.48 12.45 -15.25
CA ALA A 81 14.46 12.74 -16.69
C ALA A 81 13.37 13.76 -17.09
N GLY A 82 12.56 14.22 -16.13
CA GLY A 82 11.49 15.18 -16.38
C GLY A 82 10.29 14.62 -17.16
N VAL A 83 10.13 13.31 -17.23
CA VAL A 83 9.08 12.62 -17.99
C VAL A 83 7.72 12.66 -17.29
N VAL A 84 7.68 12.65 -15.95
CA VAL A 84 6.43 12.56 -15.19
C VAL A 84 5.77 13.94 -15.10
N ALA A 85 4.62 14.12 -15.75
CA ALA A 85 3.77 15.29 -15.56
C ALA A 85 2.84 15.13 -14.36
N ARG A 86 2.27 13.94 -14.21
CA ARG A 86 1.30 13.58 -13.16
C ARG A 86 1.57 12.17 -12.66
N ARG A 87 1.38 11.94 -11.36
CA ARG A 87 1.58 10.66 -10.69
C ARG A 87 0.37 10.30 -9.83
N LEU A 88 -0.05 9.04 -9.91
CA LEU A 88 -1.11 8.43 -9.13
C LEU A 88 -0.74 6.96 -8.80
N PRO A 89 -1.25 6.38 -7.71
CA PRO A 89 -1.73 7.02 -6.49
C PRO A 89 -0.58 7.23 -5.49
N TYR A 90 -0.41 6.37 -4.58
CA TYR A 90 0.57 6.34 -3.49
C TYR A 90 2.03 6.26 -3.97
N GLN A 91 2.94 6.97 -3.31
CA GLN A 91 4.37 6.94 -3.60
C GLN A 91 5.21 7.08 -2.31
N THR A 92 6.45 6.59 -2.34
CA THR A 92 7.40 6.69 -1.22
C THR A 92 8.82 7.05 -1.68
N ASN A 93 8.98 7.37 -2.97
CA ASN A 93 10.27 7.71 -3.56
C ASN A 93 10.69 9.14 -3.20
N ASN A 94 11.94 9.35 -2.83
CA ASN A 94 12.43 10.66 -2.39
C ASN A 94 12.51 11.70 -3.53
N ASP A 95 12.89 11.31 -4.74
CA ASP A 95 13.01 12.23 -5.88
C ASP A 95 11.62 12.68 -6.31
N LEU A 96 10.71 11.74 -6.45
CA LEU A 96 9.31 12.01 -6.78
C LEU A 96 8.63 12.85 -5.69
N ARG A 97 8.88 12.56 -4.40
CA ARG A 97 8.37 13.36 -3.28
C ARG A 97 8.83 14.81 -3.34
N LYS A 98 10.11 15.05 -3.67
CA LYS A 98 10.64 16.40 -3.87
C LYS A 98 9.94 17.11 -5.03
N ALA A 99 9.74 16.39 -6.15
CA ALA A 99 9.08 16.92 -7.34
C ALA A 99 7.60 17.25 -7.09
N ILE A 100 6.90 16.46 -6.28
CA ILE A 100 5.52 16.74 -5.85
C ILE A 100 5.50 17.98 -4.94
N ASN A 101 6.32 18.01 -3.91
CA ASN A 101 6.32 19.11 -2.94
C ASN A 101 6.82 20.46 -3.51
N ASN A 102 7.56 20.47 -4.61
CA ASN A 102 7.96 21.69 -5.31
C ASN A 102 7.03 22.06 -6.49
N GLY A 103 5.99 21.24 -6.74
CA GLY A 103 4.98 21.50 -7.77
C GLY A 103 5.39 21.13 -9.20
N SER A 104 6.57 20.54 -9.43
CA SER A 104 7.01 20.12 -10.78
C SER A 104 6.31 18.86 -11.28
N VAL A 105 5.76 18.04 -10.38
CA VAL A 105 4.91 16.88 -10.68
C VAL A 105 3.55 17.07 -10.00
N GLN A 106 2.48 17.00 -10.78
CA GLN A 106 1.12 16.96 -10.23
C GLN A 106 0.85 15.60 -9.59
N TYR A 107 0.27 15.58 -8.41
CA TYR A 107 -0.01 14.36 -7.67
C TYR A 107 -1.50 14.27 -7.34
N THR A 108 -2.08 13.09 -7.54
CA THR A 108 -3.44 12.82 -7.11
C THR A 108 -3.42 11.62 -6.18
N ASP A 109 -3.77 11.86 -4.93
CA ASP A 109 -3.94 10.80 -3.93
C ASP A 109 -5.33 10.18 -4.05
N LEU A 110 -5.40 8.85 -3.92
CA LEU A 110 -6.62 8.07 -4.08
C LEU A 110 -6.60 6.89 -3.11
N HIS A 111 -7.76 6.51 -2.63
CA HIS A 111 -7.94 5.16 -2.05
C HIS A 111 -7.56 4.10 -3.08
N LEU A 112 -6.75 3.14 -2.68
CA LEU A 112 -6.21 2.15 -3.62
C LEU A 112 -7.30 1.29 -4.27
N SER A 113 -8.41 1.03 -3.57
CA SER A 113 -9.56 0.31 -4.13
C SER A 113 -10.19 1.01 -5.34
N HIS A 114 -10.07 2.33 -5.46
CA HIS A 114 -10.70 3.11 -6.53
C HIS A 114 -9.88 3.18 -7.82
N VAL A 115 -8.58 2.98 -7.76
CA VAL A 115 -7.66 3.25 -8.90
C VAL A 115 -8.02 2.45 -10.14
N ALA A 116 -8.22 1.13 -9.98
CA ALA A 116 -8.60 0.25 -11.08
C ALA A 116 -9.94 0.61 -11.71
N GLN A 117 -10.93 0.93 -10.87
CA GLN A 117 -12.27 1.34 -11.30
C GLN A 117 -12.21 2.64 -12.10
N MET A 118 -11.47 3.63 -11.62
CA MET A 118 -11.34 4.92 -12.32
C MET A 118 -10.75 4.75 -13.72
N ALA A 119 -9.80 3.82 -13.90
CA ALA A 119 -9.27 3.50 -15.21
C ALA A 119 -10.34 2.92 -16.14
N ARG A 120 -11.12 1.93 -15.65
CA ARG A 120 -12.19 1.29 -16.44
C ARG A 120 -13.37 2.23 -16.72
N TYR A 121 -13.64 3.20 -15.84
CA TYR A 121 -14.69 4.20 -16.04
C TYR A 121 -14.26 5.35 -16.96
N GLY A 122 -13.02 5.37 -17.43
CA GLY A 122 -12.47 6.49 -18.19
C GLY A 122 -12.31 7.78 -17.39
N PHE A 123 -12.12 7.68 -16.05
CA PHE A 123 -11.95 8.82 -15.15
C PHE A 123 -10.49 9.19 -14.94
N MET A 124 -9.60 8.73 -15.82
CA MET A 124 -8.22 9.18 -15.86
C MET A 124 -8.11 10.64 -16.27
N TYR A 125 -6.95 11.24 -16.05
CA TYR A 125 -6.71 12.64 -16.41
C TYR A 125 -7.11 12.90 -17.88
N GLY A 126 -7.86 13.98 -18.11
CA GLY A 126 -8.38 14.33 -19.41
C GLY A 126 -9.61 13.51 -19.86
N ARG A 127 -10.17 12.65 -19.01
CA ARG A 127 -11.24 11.69 -19.33
C ARG A 127 -10.87 10.78 -20.51
N HIS A 128 -9.62 10.31 -20.49
CA HIS A 128 -9.08 9.41 -21.50
C HIS A 128 -8.84 8.02 -20.91
N ASP A 129 -8.78 7.03 -21.79
CA ASP A 129 -8.42 5.67 -21.44
C ASP A 129 -6.93 5.54 -21.13
N VAL A 130 -6.52 4.36 -20.65
CA VAL A 130 -5.11 3.98 -20.60
C VAL A 130 -4.60 3.82 -22.04
N ASP A 131 -3.63 4.62 -22.44
CA ASP A 131 -3.06 4.52 -23.80
C ASP A 131 -2.17 3.29 -23.92
N ILE A 132 -1.23 3.12 -22.97
CA ILE A 132 -0.32 1.98 -22.93
C ILE A 132 -0.29 1.40 -21.51
N ALA A 133 -0.42 0.08 -21.40
CA ALA A 133 -0.07 -0.68 -20.21
C ALA A 133 1.32 -1.27 -20.36
N ILE A 134 2.21 -1.13 -19.36
CA ILE A 134 3.51 -1.79 -19.32
C ILE A 134 3.50 -2.78 -18.18
N ILE A 135 3.56 -4.07 -18.49
CA ILE A 135 3.33 -5.16 -17.54
C ILE A 135 4.56 -6.03 -17.44
N GLU A 136 5.11 -6.20 -16.24
CA GLU A 136 6.13 -7.23 -15.99
C GLU A 136 5.48 -8.61 -15.91
N ALA A 137 6.11 -9.59 -16.53
CA ALA A 137 5.66 -10.98 -16.53
C ALA A 137 6.82 -11.95 -16.32
N CYS A 138 6.55 -13.12 -15.72
CA CYS A 138 7.50 -14.22 -15.69
C CYS A 138 7.30 -15.22 -16.82
N ILE A 139 6.05 -15.37 -17.30
CA ILE A 139 5.69 -16.30 -18.40
C ILE A 139 4.57 -15.66 -19.25
N ILE A 140 4.59 -15.95 -20.55
CA ILE A 140 3.47 -15.70 -21.48
C ILE A 140 2.98 -17.06 -21.99
N LYS A 141 1.71 -17.38 -21.71
CA LYS A 141 1.04 -18.62 -22.11
C LYS A 141 0.29 -18.43 -23.42
N ASP A 142 0.19 -19.47 -24.22
CA ASP A 142 -0.76 -19.53 -25.32
C ASP A 142 -2.11 -20.05 -24.80
N LEU A 143 -3.17 -19.26 -24.99
CA LEU A 143 -4.54 -19.69 -24.64
C LEU A 143 -5.35 -20.08 -25.88
N GLY A 144 -4.74 -20.01 -27.06
CA GLY A 144 -5.40 -20.24 -28.34
C GLY A 144 -6.26 -19.06 -28.80
N ASN A 145 -6.76 -19.14 -30.03
CA ASN A 145 -7.69 -18.17 -30.64
C ASN A 145 -7.23 -16.68 -30.56
N GLY A 146 -5.92 -16.45 -30.63
CA GLY A 146 -5.36 -15.09 -30.52
C GLY A 146 -5.36 -14.52 -29.11
N GLN A 147 -5.54 -15.34 -28.09
CA GLN A 147 -5.46 -14.98 -26.69
C GLN A 147 -4.17 -15.48 -26.06
N ILE A 148 -3.58 -14.67 -25.19
CA ILE A 148 -2.44 -15.05 -24.35
C ILE A 148 -2.78 -14.86 -22.86
N GLY A 149 -2.09 -15.63 -22.02
CA GLY A 149 -2.10 -15.48 -20.56
C GLY A 149 -0.79 -14.85 -20.09
N ILE A 150 -0.85 -13.66 -19.50
CA ILE A 150 0.29 -13.00 -18.90
C ILE A 150 0.38 -13.46 -17.44
N VAL A 151 1.42 -14.21 -17.09
CA VAL A 151 1.66 -14.62 -15.69
C VAL A 151 2.45 -13.51 -15.00
N PRO A 152 1.86 -12.80 -14.01
CA PRO A 152 2.54 -11.73 -13.29
C PRO A 152 3.72 -12.27 -12.47
N THR A 153 4.51 -11.35 -11.90
CA THR A 153 5.64 -11.70 -11.06
C THR A 153 5.30 -11.58 -9.57
N THR A 154 6.04 -10.82 -8.79
CA THR A 154 5.88 -10.69 -7.34
C THR A 154 4.73 -9.78 -6.91
N SER A 155 3.99 -9.20 -7.84
CA SER A 155 2.78 -8.42 -7.54
C SER A 155 1.72 -8.51 -8.64
N MET A 156 0.46 -8.35 -8.23
CA MET A 156 -0.68 -8.14 -9.12
C MET A 156 -0.95 -6.64 -9.33
N GLY A 157 -0.97 -5.85 -8.26
CA GLY A 157 -1.34 -4.44 -8.32
C GLY A 157 -2.62 -4.23 -9.14
N ASN A 158 -2.61 -3.26 -10.04
CA ASN A 158 -3.69 -2.99 -10.97
C ASN A 158 -3.49 -3.61 -12.37
N SER A 159 -2.54 -4.55 -12.52
CA SER A 159 -2.12 -5.10 -13.81
C SER A 159 -3.27 -5.62 -14.64
N SER A 160 -4.22 -6.36 -14.03
CA SER A 160 -5.40 -6.90 -14.74
C SER A 160 -6.26 -5.77 -15.34
N SER A 161 -6.50 -4.70 -14.58
CA SER A 161 -7.28 -3.54 -15.06
C SER A 161 -6.53 -2.71 -16.08
N TRP A 162 -5.18 -2.59 -15.95
CA TRP A 162 -4.37 -1.94 -16.98
C TRP A 162 -4.46 -2.69 -18.33
N VAL A 163 -4.28 -4.01 -18.33
CA VAL A 163 -4.39 -4.84 -19.54
C VAL A 163 -5.79 -4.73 -20.15
N GLN A 164 -6.83 -4.76 -19.33
CA GLN A 164 -8.21 -4.64 -19.81
C GLN A 164 -8.48 -3.28 -20.46
N SER A 165 -8.08 -2.19 -19.80
CA SER A 165 -8.43 -0.82 -20.21
C SER A 165 -7.51 -0.22 -21.28
N ALA A 166 -6.27 -0.72 -21.40
CA ALA A 166 -5.29 -0.13 -22.31
C ALA A 166 -5.63 -0.37 -23.79
N LYS A 167 -5.32 0.63 -24.61
CA LYS A 167 -5.36 0.50 -26.09
C LYS A 167 -4.26 -0.43 -26.59
N GLN A 168 -3.08 -0.36 -25.97
CA GLN A 168 -1.92 -1.19 -26.29
C GLN A 168 -1.25 -1.70 -25.01
N VAL A 169 -0.61 -2.86 -25.09
CA VAL A 169 0.11 -3.51 -24.00
C VAL A 169 1.56 -3.75 -24.41
N ILE A 170 2.50 -3.34 -23.58
CA ILE A 170 3.92 -3.72 -23.63
C ILE A 170 4.13 -4.73 -22.50
N ILE A 171 4.72 -5.88 -22.80
CA ILE A 171 5.02 -6.91 -21.81
C ILE A 171 6.53 -7.00 -21.62
N GLU A 172 7.01 -6.78 -20.41
CA GLU A 172 8.40 -6.94 -20.03
C GLU A 172 8.59 -8.33 -19.39
N VAL A 173 9.21 -9.26 -20.13
CA VAL A 173 9.45 -10.63 -19.65
C VAL A 173 10.76 -10.66 -18.87
N ASN A 174 10.66 -10.81 -17.56
CA ASN A 174 11.82 -10.73 -16.66
C ASN A 174 12.31 -12.12 -16.27
N VAL A 175 13.51 -12.50 -16.76
CA VAL A 175 14.10 -13.82 -16.51
C VAL A 175 14.68 -13.98 -15.11
N THR A 176 14.83 -12.90 -14.34
CA THR A 176 15.25 -12.99 -12.93
C THR A 176 14.12 -13.45 -12.01
N GLN A 177 12.88 -13.38 -12.48
CA GLN A 177 11.71 -13.82 -11.74
C GLN A 177 11.53 -15.35 -11.90
N PRO A 178 11.31 -16.11 -10.81
CA PRO A 178 11.11 -17.55 -10.89
C PRO A 178 9.86 -17.95 -11.69
N GLU A 179 9.97 -18.95 -12.57
CA GLU A 179 8.80 -19.53 -13.25
C GLU A 179 7.82 -20.16 -12.27
N ALA A 180 8.31 -20.66 -11.15
CA ALA A 180 7.52 -21.24 -10.06
C ALA A 180 6.47 -20.29 -9.45
N LEU A 181 6.53 -18.97 -9.76
CA LEU A 181 5.48 -18.01 -9.41
C LEU A 181 4.15 -18.33 -10.11
N GLU A 182 4.17 -19.08 -11.22
CA GLU A 182 2.94 -19.54 -11.86
C GLU A 182 2.07 -20.34 -10.86
N GLY A 183 0.79 -19.96 -10.79
CA GLY A 183 -0.17 -20.57 -9.86
C GLY A 183 -0.31 -19.84 -8.51
N MET A 184 0.53 -18.84 -8.22
CA MET A 184 0.39 -18.00 -7.01
C MET A 184 -0.73 -16.96 -7.17
N HIS A 185 -1.03 -16.55 -8.39
CA HIS A 185 -1.94 -15.45 -8.72
C HIS A 185 -3.40 -15.91 -8.80
N ASP A 186 -4.31 -14.97 -8.57
CA ASP A 186 -5.76 -15.14 -8.68
C ASP A 186 -6.36 -13.87 -9.34
N SER A 187 -6.18 -13.77 -10.65
CA SER A 187 -6.61 -12.61 -11.45
C SER A 187 -8.12 -12.61 -11.61
N TYR A 188 -8.80 -11.69 -10.95
CA TYR A 188 -10.23 -11.45 -11.05
C TYR A 188 -10.52 -9.97 -11.20
N VAL A 189 -11.28 -9.58 -12.20
CA VAL A 189 -11.73 -8.20 -12.40
C VAL A 189 -13.23 -8.15 -12.19
N PRO A 190 -13.72 -7.42 -11.17
CA PRO A 190 -15.16 -7.25 -10.96
C PRO A 190 -15.83 -6.56 -12.14
N LEU A 191 -17.09 -6.86 -12.37
CA LEU A 191 -17.92 -6.11 -13.31
C LEU A 191 -18.10 -4.66 -12.82
N ASP A 192 -18.35 -3.76 -13.76
CA ASP A 192 -18.61 -2.36 -13.45
C ASP A 192 -20.12 -2.09 -13.27
N PRO A 193 -20.51 -1.05 -12.52
CA PRO A 193 -21.91 -0.66 -12.40
C PRO A 193 -22.55 -0.38 -13.78
N PRO A 194 -23.85 -0.66 -13.95
CA PRO A 194 -24.80 -1.17 -12.94
C PRO A 194 -24.80 -2.71 -12.79
N ASN A 195 -23.92 -3.43 -13.50
CA ASN A 195 -23.89 -4.90 -13.55
C ASN A 195 -22.95 -5.53 -12.53
N ARG A 196 -22.38 -4.73 -11.61
CA ARG A 196 -21.45 -5.22 -10.61
C ARG A 196 -22.12 -6.20 -9.66
N LEU A 197 -21.57 -7.39 -9.55
CA LEU A 197 -21.98 -8.42 -8.60
C LEU A 197 -21.09 -8.40 -7.35
N PRO A 198 -21.56 -8.93 -6.20
CA PRO A 198 -20.68 -9.18 -5.07
C PRO A 198 -19.47 -10.01 -5.49
N ILE A 199 -18.29 -9.67 -5.01
CA ILE A 199 -17.08 -10.45 -5.28
C ILE A 199 -17.23 -11.81 -4.59
N PRO A 200 -17.15 -12.96 -5.33
CA PRO A 200 -17.52 -14.27 -4.78
C PRO A 200 -16.41 -14.90 -3.90
N LEU A 201 -15.72 -14.07 -3.09
CA LEU A 201 -14.71 -14.49 -2.14
C LEU A 201 -15.35 -14.51 -0.74
N VAL A 202 -15.31 -15.65 -0.05
CA VAL A 202 -15.89 -15.85 1.28
C VAL A 202 -14.80 -15.94 2.34
N LYS A 203 -13.64 -16.51 1.98
CA LYS A 203 -12.47 -16.69 2.86
C LYS A 203 -11.21 -16.19 2.17
N PRO A 204 -10.17 -15.77 2.92
CA PRO A 204 -8.92 -15.32 2.33
C PRO A 204 -8.25 -16.32 1.36
N GLU A 205 -8.43 -17.62 1.57
CA GLU A 205 -7.90 -18.69 0.73
C GLU A 205 -8.66 -18.95 -0.57
N ASP A 206 -9.90 -18.47 -0.73
CA ASP A 206 -10.72 -18.74 -1.91
C ASP A 206 -10.04 -18.20 -3.17
N ARG A 207 -10.05 -18.98 -4.24
CA ARG A 207 -9.62 -18.58 -5.58
C ARG A 207 -10.83 -18.38 -6.47
N ILE A 208 -10.93 -17.21 -7.08
CA ILE A 208 -12.13 -16.76 -7.80
C ILE A 208 -11.83 -16.34 -9.24
N GLY A 209 -10.56 -16.31 -9.62
CA GLY A 209 -10.08 -15.89 -10.93
C GLY A 209 -9.15 -16.92 -11.59
N THR A 210 -8.23 -16.42 -12.41
CA THR A 210 -7.23 -17.21 -13.14
C THR A 210 -5.82 -16.95 -12.62
N ALA A 211 -4.92 -17.91 -12.81
CA ALA A 211 -3.51 -17.78 -12.44
C ALA A 211 -2.70 -16.88 -13.40
N TYR A 212 -3.36 -16.24 -14.35
CA TYR A 212 -2.78 -15.35 -15.34
C TYR A 212 -3.75 -14.22 -15.69
N ILE A 213 -3.25 -13.18 -16.32
CA ILE A 213 -4.07 -12.08 -16.87
C ILE A 213 -4.34 -12.41 -18.34
N PRO A 214 -5.61 -12.61 -18.75
CA PRO A 214 -5.95 -12.82 -20.16
C PRO A 214 -5.75 -11.53 -20.96
N CYS A 215 -5.20 -11.65 -22.16
CA CYS A 215 -4.95 -10.52 -23.06
C CYS A 215 -5.12 -10.93 -24.52
N ASP A 216 -5.82 -10.10 -25.29
CA ASP A 216 -5.85 -10.22 -26.74
C ASP A 216 -4.46 -9.96 -27.32
N LEU A 217 -3.91 -10.87 -28.08
CA LEU A 217 -2.58 -10.71 -28.68
C LEU A 217 -2.52 -9.50 -29.62
N CYS A 218 -3.63 -9.10 -30.24
CA CYS A 218 -3.69 -7.91 -31.08
C CYS A 218 -3.42 -6.61 -30.30
N LYS A 219 -3.71 -6.56 -28.99
CA LYS A 219 -3.36 -5.41 -28.13
C LYS A 219 -1.87 -5.35 -27.78
N VAL A 220 -1.14 -6.47 -27.86
CA VAL A 220 0.29 -6.51 -27.52
C VAL A 220 1.09 -5.79 -28.61
N ALA A 221 1.65 -4.64 -28.26
CA ALA A 221 2.47 -3.84 -29.17
C ALA A 221 3.95 -4.25 -29.17
N ALA A 222 4.47 -4.72 -28.02
CA ALA A 222 5.86 -5.13 -27.87
C ALA A 222 6.02 -6.12 -26.71
N ILE A 223 7.00 -7.01 -26.85
CA ILE A 223 7.49 -7.89 -25.77
C ILE A 223 8.98 -7.59 -25.60
N VAL A 224 9.39 -7.25 -24.39
CA VAL A 224 10.75 -6.80 -24.09
C VAL A 224 11.41 -7.77 -23.09
N PRO A 225 12.55 -8.37 -23.42
CA PRO A 225 13.32 -9.16 -22.47
C PRO A 225 13.96 -8.27 -21.38
N CYS A 226 13.91 -8.72 -20.12
CA CYS A 226 14.51 -8.04 -18.98
C CYS A 226 15.26 -9.03 -18.08
N ASP A 227 16.38 -8.60 -17.49
CA ASP A 227 17.16 -9.36 -16.50
C ASP A 227 17.50 -8.52 -15.25
N ILE A 228 16.71 -7.50 -14.98
CA ILE A 228 16.87 -6.60 -13.83
C ILE A 228 15.99 -7.08 -12.68
N THR A 229 16.60 -7.29 -11.51
CA THR A 229 15.90 -7.74 -10.30
C THR A 229 15.10 -6.61 -9.65
N ASP A 230 14.06 -6.98 -8.88
CA ASP A 230 13.33 -6.03 -8.03
C ASP A 230 14.26 -5.39 -6.98
N LYS A 231 14.19 -4.06 -6.85
CA LYS A 231 14.91 -3.32 -5.82
C LYS A 231 14.06 -3.17 -4.56
N VAL A 232 13.83 -4.30 -3.90
CA VAL A 232 13.11 -4.33 -2.63
C VAL A 232 13.84 -3.54 -1.56
N ARG A 233 13.10 -3.05 -0.57
CA ARG A 233 13.65 -2.23 0.51
C ARG A 233 14.13 -3.10 1.65
N SER A 234 15.28 -2.74 2.24
CA SER A 234 15.63 -3.24 3.56
C SER A 234 14.62 -2.73 4.58
N LEU A 235 14.08 -3.64 5.38
CA LEU A 235 13.34 -3.26 6.56
C LEU A 235 14.36 -2.74 7.59
N GLY A 236 14.08 -1.60 8.21
CA GLY A 236 14.88 -1.11 9.34
C GLY A 236 14.86 -2.11 10.49
N GLU A 237 15.87 -2.03 11.37
CA GLU A 237 15.84 -2.80 12.62
C GLU A 237 14.56 -2.46 13.40
N ILE A 238 13.99 -3.48 14.03
CA ILE A 238 12.85 -3.31 14.93
C ILE A 238 13.38 -2.71 16.23
N ASP A 239 13.13 -1.44 16.44
CA ASP A 239 13.49 -0.74 17.66
C ASP A 239 12.64 -1.15 18.88
N ASP A 240 13.01 -0.66 20.05
CA ASP A 240 12.33 -1.03 21.29
C ASP A 240 10.92 -0.42 21.39
N GLU A 241 10.68 0.74 20.75
CA GLU A 241 9.35 1.35 20.66
C GLU A 241 8.41 0.49 19.81
N ALA A 242 8.87 0.01 18.66
CA ALA A 242 8.10 -0.89 17.81
C ALA A 242 7.82 -2.24 18.51
N LYS A 243 8.79 -2.80 19.24
CA LYS A 243 8.59 -4.02 20.06
C LYS A 243 7.54 -3.80 21.15
N ALA A 244 7.59 -2.65 21.83
CA ALA A 244 6.63 -2.31 22.87
C ALA A 244 5.22 -2.16 22.30
N MET A 245 5.06 -1.50 21.13
CA MET A 245 3.77 -1.43 20.43
C MET A 245 3.23 -2.82 20.06
N GLY A 246 4.10 -3.70 19.55
CA GLY A 246 3.73 -5.09 19.27
C GLY A 246 3.27 -5.85 20.50
N ALA A 247 3.98 -5.72 21.62
CA ALA A 247 3.62 -6.35 22.90
C ALA A 247 2.28 -5.81 23.43
N ASN A 248 2.07 -4.50 23.37
CA ASN A 248 0.82 -3.85 23.78
C ASN A 248 -0.38 -4.38 22.96
N LEU A 249 -0.23 -4.52 21.64
CA LEU A 249 -1.30 -5.05 20.80
C LEU A 249 -1.58 -6.53 21.08
N VAL A 250 -0.55 -7.36 21.22
CA VAL A 250 -0.72 -8.78 21.55
C VAL A 250 -1.47 -8.94 22.88
N ALA A 251 -1.12 -8.14 23.88
CA ALA A 251 -1.83 -8.13 25.17
C ALA A 251 -3.31 -7.73 25.00
N PHE A 252 -3.57 -6.71 24.20
CA PHE A 252 -4.93 -6.27 23.85
C PHE A 252 -5.71 -7.38 23.14
N PHE A 253 -5.14 -8.05 22.15
CA PHE A 253 -5.81 -9.17 21.48
C PHE A 253 -6.10 -10.35 22.41
N LYS A 254 -5.17 -10.68 23.31
CA LYS A 254 -5.41 -11.71 24.34
C LYS A 254 -6.60 -11.36 25.22
N GLN A 255 -6.74 -10.10 25.61
CA GLN A 255 -7.89 -9.62 26.36
C GLN A 255 -9.18 -9.72 25.53
N GLU A 256 -9.19 -9.28 24.26
CA GLU A 256 -10.35 -9.38 23.38
C GLU A 256 -10.83 -10.84 23.21
N VAL A 257 -9.90 -11.78 23.10
CA VAL A 257 -10.21 -13.22 23.03
C VAL A 257 -10.75 -13.73 24.37
N ALA A 258 -10.16 -13.35 25.48
CA ALA A 258 -10.62 -13.74 26.81
C ALA A 258 -12.05 -13.24 27.09
N GLU A 259 -12.38 -12.06 26.61
CA GLU A 259 -13.71 -11.44 26.70
C GLU A 259 -14.68 -11.87 25.57
N ARG A 260 -14.25 -12.81 24.71
CA ARG A 260 -15.02 -13.38 23.61
C ARG A 260 -15.48 -12.36 22.53
N ARG A 261 -14.73 -11.26 22.37
CA ARG A 261 -14.94 -10.29 21.27
C ARG A 261 -14.17 -10.65 20.02
N LEU A 262 -13.09 -11.44 20.17
CA LEU A 262 -12.37 -12.04 19.04
C LEU A 262 -12.29 -13.57 19.21
N PRO A 263 -12.25 -14.33 18.09
CA PRO A 263 -11.99 -15.76 18.13
C PRO A 263 -10.52 -16.06 18.50
N LYS A 264 -10.23 -17.30 18.93
CA LYS A 264 -8.87 -17.70 19.36
C LYS A 264 -7.82 -17.59 18.28
N ASN A 265 -8.20 -17.78 17.02
CA ASN A 265 -7.31 -17.66 15.85
C ASN A 265 -7.39 -16.27 15.20
N LEU A 266 -7.98 -15.29 15.89
CA LEU A 266 -8.26 -13.95 15.42
C LEU A 266 -9.13 -13.94 14.12
N LEU A 267 -9.44 -12.78 13.66
CA LEU A 267 -10.03 -12.55 12.33
C LEU A 267 -8.89 -12.24 11.33
N PRO A 268 -9.16 -12.24 10.01
CA PRO A 268 -8.13 -11.96 9.04
C PRO A 268 -7.41 -10.65 9.33
N LEU A 269 -6.08 -10.70 9.34
CA LEU A 269 -5.23 -9.56 9.68
C LEU A 269 -4.88 -8.77 8.42
N GLN A 270 -5.02 -7.46 8.46
CA GLN A 270 -4.37 -6.55 7.52
C GLN A 270 -3.27 -5.81 8.26
N SER A 271 -2.14 -5.66 7.62
CA SER A 271 -1.00 -4.91 8.16
C SER A 271 -0.45 -3.94 7.12
N GLY A 272 -0.18 -2.71 7.56
CA GLY A 272 0.57 -1.73 6.77
C GLY A 272 2.02 -2.18 6.51
N VAL A 273 2.82 -1.31 5.91
CA VAL A 273 4.25 -1.54 5.64
C VAL A 273 5.15 -0.83 6.66
N GLY A 274 6.32 -1.42 6.93
CA GLY A 274 7.36 -0.79 7.74
C GLY A 274 7.71 -1.52 9.03
N SER A 275 8.63 -0.95 9.82
CA SER A 275 9.19 -1.58 11.02
C SER A 275 8.15 -1.85 12.10
N VAL A 276 7.23 -0.92 12.34
CA VAL A 276 6.15 -1.08 13.33
C VAL A 276 5.22 -2.23 12.94
N ALA A 277 4.76 -2.26 11.68
CA ALA A 277 3.92 -3.33 11.17
C ALA A 277 4.61 -4.70 11.30
N ASN A 278 5.89 -4.75 10.97
CA ASN A 278 6.68 -5.97 11.07
C ASN A 278 6.89 -6.41 12.53
N ALA A 279 7.09 -5.46 13.46
CA ALA A 279 7.21 -5.74 14.88
C ALA A 279 5.93 -6.33 15.49
N VAL A 280 4.77 -5.82 15.08
CA VAL A 280 3.45 -6.34 15.48
C VAL A 280 3.29 -7.79 15.04
N ILE A 281 3.58 -8.08 13.76
CA ILE A 281 3.51 -9.45 13.24
C ILE A 281 4.52 -10.36 13.95
N ASN A 282 5.73 -9.89 14.22
CA ASN A 282 6.71 -10.62 15.03
C ASN A 282 6.20 -10.93 16.45
N GLY A 283 5.45 -10.01 17.06
CA GLY A 283 4.78 -10.26 18.33
C GLY A 283 3.81 -11.45 18.24
N LEU A 284 3.10 -11.59 17.11
CA LEU A 284 2.19 -12.72 16.88
C LEU A 284 2.96 -14.04 16.66
N VAL A 285 4.12 -14.01 15.99
CA VAL A 285 4.99 -15.20 15.84
C VAL A 285 5.33 -15.81 17.20
N ASN A 286 5.62 -14.97 18.19
CA ASN A 286 6.01 -15.38 19.53
C ASN A 286 4.82 -15.56 20.50
N SER A 287 3.58 -15.38 20.05
CA SER A 287 2.37 -15.51 20.84
C SER A 287 1.80 -16.92 20.81
N ASP A 288 0.71 -17.14 21.56
CA ASP A 288 -0.04 -18.41 21.57
C ASP A 288 -1.11 -18.47 20.46
N PHE A 289 -1.18 -17.45 19.59
CA PHE A 289 -2.12 -17.45 18.48
C PHE A 289 -1.66 -18.42 17.39
N GLU A 290 -2.61 -19.19 16.84
CA GLU A 290 -2.40 -20.21 15.81
C GLU A 290 -3.50 -20.15 14.76
N ASP A 291 -3.30 -20.81 13.63
CA ASP A 291 -4.24 -20.87 12.50
C ASP A 291 -4.67 -19.49 12.01
N LEU A 292 -3.73 -18.54 11.99
CA LEU A 292 -3.95 -17.17 11.59
C LEU A 292 -4.23 -17.07 10.09
N THR A 293 -5.00 -16.07 9.70
CA THR A 293 -5.23 -15.71 8.31
C THR A 293 -4.90 -14.25 8.07
N VAL A 294 -4.41 -13.93 6.88
CA VAL A 294 -4.07 -12.57 6.47
C VAL A 294 -4.84 -12.20 5.20
N PHE A 295 -5.45 -11.03 5.22
CA PHE A 295 -6.05 -10.40 4.04
C PHE A 295 -5.60 -8.94 4.02
N THR A 296 -4.61 -8.64 3.16
CA THR A 296 -3.84 -7.41 3.22
C THR A 296 -3.49 -6.90 1.82
N GLU A 297 -2.85 -5.75 1.75
CA GLU A 297 -2.20 -5.26 0.52
C GLU A 297 -0.88 -5.96 0.29
N VAL A 298 0.00 -5.93 1.29
CA VAL A 298 1.42 -6.24 1.17
C VAL A 298 1.82 -7.36 2.11
N ILE A 299 2.54 -8.32 1.57
CA ILE A 299 3.05 -9.49 2.30
C ILE A 299 4.54 -9.24 2.58
N GLN A 300 4.88 -9.06 3.85
CA GLN A 300 6.22 -8.71 4.35
C GLN A 300 6.86 -9.86 5.13
N ASP A 301 8.11 -9.67 5.57
CA ASP A 301 8.93 -10.67 6.29
C ASP A 301 8.18 -11.35 7.43
N GLY A 302 7.47 -10.60 8.28
CA GLY A 302 6.72 -11.18 9.39
C GLY A 302 5.66 -12.21 8.97
N MET A 303 5.07 -12.09 7.77
CA MET A 303 4.15 -13.11 7.26
C MET A 303 4.89 -14.38 6.84
N PHE A 304 6.09 -14.26 6.28
CA PHE A 304 6.96 -15.42 6.00
C PHE A 304 7.39 -16.09 7.30
N ASP A 305 7.70 -15.33 8.34
CA ASP A 305 8.04 -15.87 9.66
C ASP A 305 6.85 -16.63 10.29
N LEU A 306 5.62 -16.13 10.13
CA LEU A 306 4.41 -16.85 10.56
C LEU A 306 4.20 -18.16 9.77
N ILE A 307 4.50 -18.19 8.46
CA ILE A 307 4.45 -19.42 7.65
C ILE A 307 5.48 -20.41 8.16
N ASP A 308 6.73 -19.99 8.37
CA ASP A 308 7.81 -20.83 8.82
C ASP A 308 7.59 -21.38 10.23
N ALA A 309 6.92 -20.61 11.09
CA ALA A 309 6.51 -21.05 12.43
C ALA A 309 5.27 -21.98 12.42
N GLY A 310 4.67 -22.24 11.24
CA GLY A 310 3.46 -23.06 11.11
C GLY A 310 2.20 -22.43 11.71
N LYS A 311 2.18 -21.11 11.89
CA LYS A 311 1.08 -20.35 12.51
C LYS A 311 0.12 -19.71 11.53
N LEU A 312 0.50 -19.62 10.25
CA LEU A 312 -0.30 -19.00 9.21
C LEU A 312 -0.94 -20.07 8.31
N ARG A 313 -2.26 -20.02 8.18
CA ARG A 313 -3.03 -20.86 7.26
C ARG A 313 -2.96 -20.33 5.83
N VAL A 314 -3.14 -19.04 5.65
CA VAL A 314 -3.12 -18.36 4.35
C VAL A 314 -2.79 -16.88 4.49
N CYS A 315 -2.11 -16.35 3.49
CA CYS A 315 -1.86 -14.94 3.30
C CYS A 315 -2.35 -14.51 1.90
N SER A 316 -3.38 -13.68 1.87
CA SER A 316 -3.94 -13.11 0.65
C SER A 316 -3.56 -11.63 0.56
N GLY A 317 -2.95 -11.22 -0.56
CA GLY A 317 -2.50 -9.83 -0.74
C GLY A 317 -2.37 -9.46 -2.21
N THR A 318 -1.89 -8.26 -2.50
CA THR A 318 -1.67 -7.82 -3.89
C THR A 318 -0.19 -7.86 -4.30
N ALA A 319 0.74 -7.82 -3.34
CA ALA A 319 2.18 -7.81 -3.62
C ALA A 319 3.00 -8.43 -2.51
N LEU A 320 4.13 -9.02 -2.88
CA LEU A 320 5.21 -9.34 -1.96
C LEU A 320 6.07 -8.09 -1.76
N SER A 321 6.45 -7.79 -0.52
CA SER A 321 7.38 -6.72 -0.18
C SER A 321 8.38 -7.18 0.88
N PRO A 322 9.08 -8.28 0.63
CA PRO A 322 10.06 -8.81 1.56
C PRO A 322 11.32 -7.94 1.57
N SER A 323 12.13 -8.08 2.63
CA SER A 323 13.52 -7.61 2.63
C SER A 323 14.35 -8.38 1.60
N PRO A 324 15.56 -7.90 1.24
CA PRO A 324 16.42 -8.61 0.29
C PRO A 324 16.73 -10.06 0.69
N ASP A 325 16.97 -10.31 1.98
CA ASP A 325 17.26 -11.66 2.49
C ASP A 325 16.01 -12.56 2.45
N CYS A 326 14.86 -12.03 2.82
CA CYS A 326 13.60 -12.74 2.74
C CYS A 326 13.21 -13.03 1.28
N LEU A 327 13.44 -12.10 0.34
CA LEU A 327 13.22 -12.32 -1.09
C LEU A 327 14.10 -13.46 -1.62
N LYS A 328 15.37 -13.49 -1.26
CA LYS A 328 16.28 -14.57 -1.63
C LYS A 328 15.81 -15.93 -1.09
N LYS A 329 15.40 -15.97 0.17
CA LYS A 329 14.82 -17.16 0.81
C LYS A 329 13.56 -17.62 0.09
N PHE A 330 12.67 -16.68 -0.25
CA PHE A 330 11.44 -16.94 -1.00
C PHE A 330 11.77 -17.52 -2.38
N TYR A 331 12.67 -16.95 -3.16
CA TYR A 331 13.01 -17.41 -4.51
C TYR A 331 13.62 -18.82 -4.53
N THR A 332 14.30 -19.23 -3.47
CA THR A 332 14.82 -20.60 -3.35
C THR A 332 13.75 -21.62 -2.92
N ASN A 333 12.58 -21.18 -2.44
CA ASN A 333 11.52 -22.04 -1.88
C ASN A 333 10.11 -21.67 -2.35
N VAL A 334 9.95 -21.11 -3.55
CA VAL A 334 8.65 -20.63 -4.07
C VAL A 334 7.57 -21.70 -3.96
N GLU A 335 7.88 -22.95 -4.35
CA GLU A 335 6.93 -24.08 -4.32
C GLU A 335 6.36 -24.37 -2.92
N ASN A 336 7.10 -24.05 -1.87
CA ASN A 336 6.61 -24.19 -0.51
C ASN A 336 5.73 -23.01 -0.10
N TYR A 337 6.20 -21.78 -0.32
CA TYR A 337 5.50 -20.56 0.10
C TYR A 337 4.20 -20.33 -0.68
N LYS A 338 4.16 -20.67 -1.97
CA LYS A 338 2.94 -20.48 -2.77
C LYS A 338 1.73 -21.29 -2.32
N LYS A 339 1.92 -22.32 -1.45
CA LYS A 339 0.81 -23.04 -0.82
C LYS A 339 0.02 -22.17 0.16
N TYR A 340 0.68 -21.15 0.71
CA TYR A 340 0.14 -20.25 1.72
C TYR A 340 -0.19 -18.87 1.19
N ILE A 341 0.25 -18.51 -0.03
CA ILE A 341 0.16 -17.15 -0.57
C ILE A 341 -0.76 -17.11 -1.78
N VAL A 342 -1.68 -16.12 -1.79
CA VAL A 342 -2.53 -15.81 -2.93
C VAL A 342 -2.35 -14.35 -3.30
N LEU A 343 -1.86 -14.07 -4.51
CA LEU A 343 -1.72 -12.71 -5.03
C LEU A 343 -2.94 -12.33 -5.87
N ARG A 344 -3.62 -11.23 -5.48
CA ARG A 344 -4.88 -10.76 -6.07
C ARG A 344 -4.73 -9.37 -6.68
N PRO A 345 -5.57 -8.99 -7.66
CA PRO A 345 -5.67 -7.60 -8.06
C PRO A 345 -5.96 -6.69 -6.86
N GLN A 346 -5.36 -5.50 -6.88
CA GLN A 346 -5.52 -4.49 -5.84
C GLN A 346 -6.99 -4.18 -5.53
N GLU A 347 -7.85 -4.14 -6.54
CA GLU A 347 -9.29 -3.90 -6.38
C GLU A 347 -9.98 -4.99 -5.53
N VAL A 348 -9.46 -6.22 -5.53
CA VAL A 348 -9.94 -7.31 -4.69
C VAL A 348 -9.28 -7.26 -3.32
N ALA A 349 -7.95 -7.14 -3.26
CA ALA A 349 -7.21 -7.09 -2.00
C ALA A 349 -7.65 -5.91 -1.13
N ASN A 350 -7.89 -4.74 -1.73
CA ASN A 350 -8.32 -3.52 -1.04
C ASN A 350 -9.85 -3.30 -1.04
N SER A 351 -10.64 -4.31 -1.38
CA SER A 351 -12.10 -4.15 -1.47
C SER A 351 -12.72 -3.82 -0.11
N PRO A 352 -13.36 -2.64 0.06
CA PRO A 352 -14.07 -2.29 1.29
C PRO A 352 -15.19 -3.28 1.64
N GLU A 353 -15.88 -3.80 0.63
CA GLU A 353 -16.94 -4.81 0.80
C GLU A 353 -16.36 -6.09 1.40
N LEU A 354 -15.24 -6.58 0.87
CA LEU A 354 -14.58 -7.77 1.38
C LEU A 354 -14.05 -7.54 2.80
N ALA A 355 -13.33 -6.44 3.03
CA ALA A 355 -12.79 -6.12 4.35
C ALA A 355 -13.88 -6.17 5.43
N ARG A 356 -15.05 -5.59 5.15
CA ARG A 356 -16.21 -5.60 6.06
C ARG A 356 -16.82 -7.00 6.20
N ARG A 357 -17.03 -7.70 5.10
CA ARG A 357 -17.75 -8.98 5.10
C ARG A 357 -16.96 -10.11 5.76
N ILE A 358 -15.63 -10.16 5.55
CA ILE A 358 -14.79 -11.19 6.18
C ILE A 358 -14.27 -10.77 7.56
N GLY A 359 -14.52 -9.53 7.98
CA GLY A 359 -14.21 -9.05 9.32
C GLY A 359 -12.73 -8.75 9.55
N VAL A 360 -12.08 -8.04 8.63
CA VAL A 360 -10.65 -7.75 8.73
C VAL A 360 -10.31 -6.92 9.98
N ILE A 361 -9.27 -7.30 10.70
CA ILE A 361 -8.59 -6.46 11.71
C ILE A 361 -7.61 -5.56 10.95
N ALA A 362 -7.93 -4.27 10.87
CA ALA A 362 -7.15 -3.28 10.15
C ALA A 362 -6.06 -2.68 11.04
N MET A 363 -4.80 -2.80 10.65
CA MET A 363 -3.64 -2.33 11.41
C MET A 363 -2.78 -1.41 10.55
N ASN A 364 -2.84 -0.10 10.79
CA ASN A 364 -2.16 0.92 10.01
C ASN A 364 -1.34 1.86 10.89
N THR A 365 -0.39 2.59 10.30
CA THR A 365 0.45 3.55 11.00
C THR A 365 -0.02 4.98 10.77
N ALA A 366 0.14 5.83 11.78
CA ALA A 366 -0.13 7.25 11.73
C ALA A 366 1.16 8.06 11.88
N ILE A 367 1.23 9.22 11.24
CA ILE A 367 2.26 10.25 11.49
C ILE A 367 1.91 10.99 12.77
N GLU A 368 0.64 11.37 12.92
CA GLU A 368 0.09 12.01 14.11
C GLU A 368 -1.38 11.67 14.31
N VAL A 369 -1.84 11.75 15.54
CA VAL A 369 -3.24 11.63 15.93
C VAL A 369 -3.64 12.82 16.78
N ASP A 370 -4.88 13.30 16.68
CA ASP A 370 -5.33 14.34 17.60
C ASP A 370 -6.03 13.76 18.83
N ILE A 371 -6.32 14.67 19.78
CA ILE A 371 -6.95 14.28 21.05
C ILE A 371 -8.35 13.66 20.89
N TYR A 372 -9.00 13.82 19.73
CA TYR A 372 -10.32 13.23 19.47
C TYR A 372 -10.27 11.96 18.64
N GLY A 373 -9.08 11.61 18.10
CA GLY A 373 -8.85 10.37 17.36
C GLY A 373 -8.90 10.53 15.84
N ASN A 374 -8.84 11.76 15.31
CA ASN A 374 -8.52 11.93 13.89
C ASN A 374 -7.06 11.55 13.64
N VAL A 375 -6.78 11.03 12.43
CA VAL A 375 -5.47 10.50 12.04
C VAL A 375 -4.95 11.21 10.80
N ASN A 376 -3.70 11.64 10.86
CA ASN A 376 -2.89 12.05 9.72
C ASN A 376 -1.82 10.98 9.45
N SER A 377 -1.83 10.42 8.25
CA SER A 377 -0.86 9.42 7.80
C SER A 377 -0.06 9.85 6.57
N THR A 378 -0.26 11.07 6.07
CA THR A 378 0.27 11.53 4.77
C THR A 378 1.14 12.77 4.82
N HIS A 379 0.89 13.71 5.73
CA HIS A 379 1.54 15.03 5.74
C HIS A 379 2.35 15.30 7.00
N ILE A 380 3.47 16.00 6.86
CA ILE A 380 4.28 16.51 7.98
C ILE A 380 4.11 18.02 8.08
N ALA A 381 3.85 18.49 9.30
CA ALA A 381 3.67 19.91 9.62
C ALA A 381 2.64 20.60 8.67
N GLY A 382 1.60 19.88 8.32
CA GLY A 382 0.45 20.36 7.55
C GLY A 382 0.64 20.51 6.06
N THR A 383 1.86 20.66 5.56
CA THR A 383 2.09 21.10 4.18
C THR A 383 2.97 20.16 3.34
N LYS A 384 3.78 19.33 3.95
CA LYS A 384 4.71 18.46 3.22
C LYS A 384 4.14 17.06 3.08
N LEU A 385 3.77 16.72 1.86
CA LEU A 385 3.37 15.35 1.53
C LEU A 385 4.56 14.39 1.72
N MET A 386 4.33 13.27 2.40
CA MET A 386 5.30 12.20 2.60
C MET A 386 5.10 11.04 1.64
N ASN A 387 3.86 10.60 1.45
CA ASN A 387 3.53 9.38 0.71
C ASN A 387 2.20 9.49 -0.03
N GLY A 388 1.10 9.18 0.63
CA GLY A 388 -0.29 9.12 0.19
C GLY A 388 -1.10 8.29 1.17
N ILE A 389 -2.43 8.30 1.04
CA ILE A 389 -3.33 7.56 1.92
C ILE A 389 -3.15 6.04 1.79
N GLY A 390 -2.76 5.58 0.60
CA GLY A 390 -2.66 4.14 0.33
C GLY A 390 -4.01 3.43 0.46
N GLY A 391 -3.97 2.23 1.00
CA GLY A 391 -5.17 1.45 1.32
C GLY A 391 -5.63 1.57 2.76
N SER A 392 -4.97 2.39 3.57
CA SER A 392 -5.34 2.50 4.99
C SER A 392 -6.80 2.88 5.18
N GLY A 393 -7.36 3.78 4.34
CA GLY A 393 -8.76 4.16 4.38
C GLY A 393 -9.72 3.06 3.90
N ASP A 394 -9.30 2.23 2.94
CA ASP A 394 -10.06 1.09 2.47
C ASP A 394 -10.33 0.09 3.61
N TYR A 395 -9.31 -0.15 4.41
CA TYR A 395 -9.39 -1.08 5.54
C TYR A 395 -9.90 -0.42 6.82
N ALA A 396 -9.42 0.76 7.18
CA ALA A 396 -9.77 1.40 8.45
C ALA A 396 -11.28 1.63 8.58
N ARG A 397 -11.92 2.17 7.54
CA ARG A 397 -13.37 2.43 7.54
C ARG A 397 -14.21 1.15 7.50
N ASN A 398 -13.65 0.03 7.08
CA ASN A 398 -14.38 -1.20 6.79
C ASN A 398 -13.92 -2.41 7.62
N GLY A 399 -12.89 -2.28 8.43
CA GLY A 399 -12.43 -3.31 9.36
C GLY A 399 -13.51 -3.66 10.40
N TYR A 400 -13.38 -4.87 10.94
CA TYR A 400 -14.12 -5.28 12.15
C TYR A 400 -13.57 -4.54 13.38
N LEU A 401 -12.24 -4.37 13.41
CA LEU A 401 -11.51 -3.61 14.41
C LEU A 401 -10.41 -2.81 13.70
N THR A 402 -10.36 -1.51 13.96
CA THR A 402 -9.39 -0.60 13.35
C THR A 402 -8.38 -0.10 14.37
N VAL A 403 -7.12 -0.41 14.14
CA VAL A 403 -6.00 -0.05 15.00
C VAL A 403 -5.05 0.88 14.25
N PHE A 404 -4.71 2.02 14.86
CA PHE A 404 -3.63 2.88 14.38
C PHE A 404 -2.45 2.88 15.35
N PHE A 405 -1.24 2.77 14.79
CA PHE A 405 0.01 2.84 15.53
C PHE A 405 0.71 4.17 15.30
N THR A 406 1.26 4.74 16.35
CA THR A 406 2.18 5.86 16.27
C THR A 406 3.16 5.83 17.43
N THR A 407 4.42 6.20 17.20
CA THR A 407 5.34 6.48 18.31
C THR A 407 4.85 7.73 19.04
N SER A 408 4.96 7.79 20.36
CA SER A 408 4.50 8.96 21.11
C SER A 408 5.32 10.23 20.83
N LEU A 409 6.56 10.06 20.35
CA LEU A 409 7.50 11.12 20.02
C LEU A 409 8.18 10.91 18.67
N ALA A 410 8.61 11.98 18.05
CA ALA A 410 9.49 11.99 16.89
C ALA A 410 10.61 13.05 17.02
N LYS A 411 11.63 12.97 16.15
CA LYS A 411 12.78 13.88 16.10
C LYS A 411 13.45 14.09 17.46
N GLY A 412 13.79 13.00 18.15
CA GLY A 412 14.47 13.07 19.43
C GLY A 412 13.66 13.77 20.53
N GLY A 413 12.33 13.70 20.44
CA GLY A 413 11.42 14.31 21.41
C GLY A 413 10.98 15.75 21.12
N ALA A 414 11.40 16.32 19.99
CA ALA A 414 10.97 17.67 19.58
C ALA A 414 9.53 17.70 19.05
N ILE A 415 8.99 16.56 18.63
CA ILE A 415 7.63 16.42 18.07
C ILE A 415 6.84 15.45 18.94
N SER A 416 5.63 15.85 19.32
CA SER A 416 4.59 14.95 19.83
C SER A 416 3.78 14.39 18.67
N SER A 417 3.57 13.07 18.64
CA SER A 417 2.66 12.46 17.66
C SER A 417 1.19 12.53 18.10
N VAL A 418 0.92 12.92 19.36
CA VAL A 418 -0.42 13.30 19.80
C VAL A 418 -0.50 14.82 19.85
N VAL A 419 -1.46 15.40 19.12
CA VAL A 419 -1.58 16.85 18.94
C VAL A 419 -3.00 17.33 19.30
N PRO A 420 -3.20 18.64 19.56
CA PRO A 420 -4.54 19.17 19.80
C PRO A 420 -5.51 18.96 18.62
N PHE A 421 -5.03 19.15 17.39
CA PHE A 421 -5.74 18.90 16.14
C PHE A 421 -4.76 18.51 15.04
N CYS A 422 -5.10 17.47 14.26
CA CYS A 422 -4.28 17.04 13.13
C CYS A 422 -4.15 18.16 12.10
N SER A 423 -2.93 18.35 11.59
CA SER A 423 -2.66 19.35 10.55
C SER A 423 -3.20 18.96 9.16
N HIS A 424 -3.49 17.70 8.98
CA HIS A 424 -4.17 17.07 7.84
C HIS A 424 -4.94 15.88 8.37
N VAL A 425 -6.13 15.59 7.84
CA VAL A 425 -6.97 14.48 8.31
C VAL A 425 -7.17 13.49 7.15
N ASP A 426 -6.57 12.33 7.27
CA ASP A 426 -6.76 11.21 6.34
C ASP A 426 -7.87 10.27 6.81
N HIS A 427 -7.96 10.04 8.13
CA HIS A 427 -9.02 9.24 8.75
C HIS A 427 -9.67 10.04 9.87
N THR A 428 -10.99 10.10 9.82
CA THR A 428 -11.76 10.80 10.84
C THR A 428 -11.90 9.95 12.11
N GLU A 429 -12.21 10.58 13.22
CA GLU A 429 -12.49 9.92 14.50
C GLU A 429 -13.49 8.75 14.40
N HIS A 430 -14.37 8.78 13.38
CA HIS A 430 -15.41 7.77 13.15
C HIS A 430 -14.85 6.43 12.65
N ASP A 431 -13.64 6.44 12.09
CA ASP A 431 -13.00 5.28 11.47
C ASP A 431 -11.90 4.67 12.37
N VAL A 432 -11.78 5.14 13.63
CA VAL A 432 -10.70 4.76 14.54
C VAL A 432 -11.26 4.16 15.82
N ASP A 433 -10.95 2.87 16.04
CA ASP A 433 -11.37 2.13 17.24
C ASP A 433 -10.30 2.12 18.33
N VAL A 434 -9.03 1.93 17.94
CA VAL A 434 -7.91 1.76 18.88
C VAL A 434 -6.69 2.51 18.40
N ILE A 435 -6.01 3.21 19.29
CA ILE A 435 -4.69 3.80 19.04
C ILE A 435 -3.67 3.15 19.95
N VAL A 436 -2.54 2.73 19.38
CA VAL A 436 -1.44 2.08 20.10
C VAL A 436 -0.16 2.88 19.93
N SER A 437 0.51 3.14 21.05
CA SER A 437 1.89 3.62 21.05
C SER A 437 2.76 2.70 21.92
N GLU A 438 4.05 2.97 22.02
CA GLU A 438 4.94 2.31 22.96
C GLU A 438 4.52 2.55 24.42
N ARG A 439 3.69 3.57 24.65
CA ARG A 439 3.18 3.94 25.99
C ARG A 439 2.01 3.07 26.45
N GLY A 440 1.19 2.59 25.50
CA GLY A 440 0.02 1.78 25.82
C GLY A 440 -1.02 1.77 24.71
N VAL A 441 -2.24 1.40 25.10
CA VAL A 441 -3.39 1.23 24.22
C VAL A 441 -4.53 2.15 24.66
N ALA A 442 -5.04 2.95 23.74
CA ALA A 442 -6.27 3.70 23.89
C ALA A 442 -7.39 2.99 23.12
N ASP A 443 -8.26 2.30 23.82
CA ASP A 443 -9.52 1.76 23.27
C ASP A 443 -10.57 2.87 23.27
N LEU A 444 -10.98 3.30 22.09
CA LEU A 444 -11.86 4.44 21.86
C LEU A 444 -13.31 4.01 21.59
N ARG A 445 -13.59 2.72 21.54
CA ARG A 445 -14.90 2.19 21.21
C ARG A 445 -15.95 2.61 22.25
N GLY A 446 -17.07 3.17 21.77
CA GLY A 446 -18.16 3.63 22.61
C GLY A 446 -17.91 4.93 23.38
N LEU A 447 -16.75 5.56 23.24
CA LEU A 447 -16.41 6.81 23.90
C LEU A 447 -16.83 8.02 23.10
N SER A 448 -17.38 9.03 23.78
CA SER A 448 -17.58 10.37 23.21
C SER A 448 -16.23 11.07 22.96
N PRO A 449 -16.16 12.08 22.07
CA PRO A 449 -14.91 12.79 21.79
C PRO A 449 -14.19 13.31 23.04
N LYS A 450 -14.92 13.83 24.01
CA LYS A 450 -14.30 14.31 25.29
C LYS A 450 -13.72 13.18 26.13
N GLU A 451 -14.35 12.00 26.14
CA GLU A 451 -13.81 10.82 26.81
C GLU A 451 -12.60 10.27 26.05
N ARG A 452 -12.65 10.24 24.71
CA ARG A 452 -11.50 9.90 23.85
C ARG A 452 -10.28 10.75 24.17
N ALA A 453 -10.47 12.07 24.30
CA ALA A 453 -9.37 12.99 24.61
C ALA A 453 -8.62 12.61 25.88
N LEU A 454 -9.35 12.28 26.95
CA LEU A 454 -8.74 11.86 28.20
C LEU A 454 -7.94 10.55 28.07
N VAL A 455 -8.50 9.57 27.37
CA VAL A 455 -7.87 8.26 27.19
C VAL A 455 -6.64 8.38 26.27
N ILE A 456 -6.71 9.11 25.16
CA ILE A 456 -5.60 9.29 24.23
C ILE A 456 -4.44 10.01 24.94
N ILE A 457 -4.73 11.11 25.67
CA ILE A 457 -3.72 11.86 26.39
C ILE A 457 -3.05 11.01 27.48
N ASP A 458 -3.82 10.20 28.22
CA ASP A 458 -3.29 9.37 29.31
C ASP A 458 -2.50 8.16 28.80
N LYS A 459 -2.99 7.43 27.79
CA LYS A 459 -2.47 6.14 27.37
C LYS A 459 -1.48 6.19 26.23
N VAL A 460 -1.61 7.16 25.32
CA VAL A 460 -0.84 7.21 24.06
C VAL A 460 0.18 8.33 24.04
N ALA A 461 -0.18 9.51 24.57
CA ALA A 461 0.71 10.65 24.56
C ALA A 461 1.92 10.46 25.46
N ASN A 462 3.06 11.03 25.06
CA ASN A 462 4.26 11.00 25.87
C ASN A 462 4.08 11.88 27.14
N PRO A 463 4.55 11.43 28.31
CA PRO A 463 4.49 12.21 29.56
C PRO A 463 5.03 13.64 29.44
N LYS A 464 6.01 13.87 28.56
CA LYS A 464 6.57 15.19 28.27
C LYS A 464 5.51 16.17 27.74
N TYR A 465 4.57 15.70 26.92
CA TYR A 465 3.55 16.53 26.27
C TYR A 465 2.16 16.44 26.93
N GLN A 466 1.92 15.45 27.78
CA GLN A 466 0.64 15.29 28.47
C GLN A 466 0.16 16.56 29.18
N PRO A 467 1.02 17.32 29.93
CA PRO A 467 0.57 18.54 30.61
C PRO A 467 0.09 19.62 29.61
N LEU A 468 0.75 19.74 28.46
CA LEU A 468 0.38 20.73 27.44
C LEU A 468 -0.95 20.36 26.75
N LEU A 469 -1.16 19.06 26.50
CA LEU A 469 -2.40 18.56 25.90
C LEU A 469 -3.58 18.66 26.88
N LYS A 470 -3.37 18.37 28.16
CA LYS A 470 -4.38 18.51 29.23
C LYS A 470 -4.79 19.96 29.40
N ASP A 471 -3.81 20.87 29.51
CA ASP A 471 -4.08 22.33 29.59
C ASP A 471 -4.91 22.82 28.41
N TYR A 472 -4.52 22.43 27.19
CA TYR A 472 -5.28 22.80 25.99
C TYR A 472 -6.72 22.25 26.05
N PHE A 473 -6.90 20.97 26.35
CA PHE A 473 -8.22 20.35 26.40
C PHE A 473 -9.13 20.96 27.47
N GLU A 474 -8.61 21.20 28.67
CA GLU A 474 -9.35 21.82 29.79
C GLU A 474 -9.79 23.25 29.43
N ARG A 475 -8.90 24.06 28.86
CA ARG A 475 -9.24 25.42 28.39
C ARG A 475 -10.28 25.37 27.28
N ALA A 476 -10.11 24.48 26.29
CA ALA A 476 -11.06 24.33 25.21
C ALA A 476 -12.47 23.96 25.73
N CYS A 477 -12.56 23.02 26.67
CA CYS A 477 -13.83 22.67 27.32
C CYS A 477 -14.46 23.88 28.02
N LYS A 478 -13.67 24.68 28.71
CA LYS A 478 -14.14 25.87 29.44
C LYS A 478 -14.62 26.99 28.48
N GLU A 479 -13.85 27.25 27.43
CA GLU A 479 -14.13 28.35 26.50
C GLU A 479 -15.26 28.05 25.51
N CYS A 480 -15.36 26.78 25.07
CA CYS A 480 -16.36 26.36 24.10
C CYS A 480 -17.65 25.80 24.77
N GLY A 481 -17.74 25.86 26.09
CA GLY A 481 -18.89 25.37 26.84
C GLY A 481 -19.08 23.86 26.67
N ASN A 482 -20.31 23.43 26.42
CA ASN A 482 -20.68 22.01 26.32
C ASN A 482 -20.56 21.44 24.89
N SER A 483 -19.79 22.06 24.00
CA SER A 483 -19.62 21.53 22.62
C SER A 483 -19.05 20.11 22.64
N GLN A 484 -19.35 19.33 21.61
CA GLN A 484 -18.99 17.91 21.52
C GLN A 484 -17.47 17.73 21.35
N THR A 485 -16.85 18.52 20.46
CA THR A 485 -15.44 18.52 20.14
C THR A 485 -14.87 19.92 20.35
N PRO A 486 -14.65 20.36 21.63
CA PRO A 486 -14.23 21.72 21.89
C PRO A 486 -12.80 21.98 21.41
N HIS A 487 -12.63 23.07 20.62
CA HIS A 487 -11.36 23.55 20.13
C HIS A 487 -11.23 25.08 20.31
N ILE A 488 -10.08 25.52 20.79
CA ILE A 488 -9.68 26.92 20.69
C ILE A 488 -9.09 27.11 19.30
N LEU A 489 -9.89 27.59 18.33
CA LEU A 489 -9.52 27.59 16.91
C LEU A 489 -8.20 28.30 16.63
N SER A 490 -7.88 29.37 17.33
CA SER A 490 -6.60 30.10 17.20
C SER A 490 -5.39 29.30 17.72
N GLU A 491 -5.60 28.25 18.52
CA GLU A 491 -4.54 27.42 19.11
C GLU A 491 -4.54 25.97 18.62
N ALA A 492 -5.55 25.56 17.88
CA ALA A 492 -5.71 24.15 17.46
C ALA A 492 -4.47 23.60 16.74
N LEU A 493 -3.79 24.41 15.93
CA LEU A 493 -2.54 24.05 15.24
C LEU A 493 -1.28 24.65 15.90
N SER A 494 -1.34 25.09 17.15
CA SER A 494 -0.24 25.77 17.82
C SER A 494 1.03 24.91 17.98
N PHE A 495 0.88 23.58 18.10
CA PHE A 495 2.02 22.67 18.15
C PHE A 495 2.80 22.67 16.83
N HIS A 496 2.10 22.63 15.71
CA HIS A 496 2.70 22.67 14.36
C HIS A 496 3.34 24.02 14.05
N ASP A 497 2.62 25.10 14.35
CA ASP A 497 3.13 26.47 14.15
C ASP A 497 4.42 26.71 14.96
N ARG A 498 4.43 26.27 16.21
CA ARG A 498 5.61 26.38 17.07
C ARG A 498 6.77 25.54 16.51
N PHE A 499 6.53 24.29 16.13
CA PHE A 499 7.55 23.44 15.53
C PHE A 499 8.16 24.08 14.27
N VAL A 500 7.35 24.66 13.40
CA VAL A 500 7.84 25.33 12.18
C VAL A 500 8.72 26.53 12.53
N LYS A 501 8.36 27.29 13.58
CA LYS A 501 9.07 28.51 13.99
C LYS A 501 10.34 28.24 14.82
N THR A 502 10.31 27.24 15.69
CA THR A 502 11.34 27.03 16.73
C THR A 502 12.06 25.70 16.64
N GLY A 503 11.56 24.74 15.82
CA GLY A 503 12.10 23.38 15.73
C GLY A 503 11.59 22.42 16.80
N THR A 504 10.71 22.85 17.71
CA THR A 504 10.09 22.03 18.74
C THR A 504 8.61 22.36 18.94
N MET A 505 7.82 21.37 19.37
CA MET A 505 6.42 21.57 19.79
C MET A 505 6.29 21.98 21.27
N GLU A 506 7.40 21.99 22.03
CA GLU A 506 7.42 22.48 23.42
C GLU A 506 7.17 23.99 23.50
N LYS A 507 6.65 24.43 24.67
CA LYS A 507 6.52 25.88 24.98
C LYS A 507 7.87 26.51 25.31
#